data_a2134b2459940fb6c01cc50ead89f80d
#
_entry.id   a2134b2459940fb6c01cc50ead89f80d
#
_cell.length_a   1.000
_cell.length_b   1.000
_cell.length_c   1.000
_cell.angle_alpha   90.00
_cell.angle_beta   90.00
_cell.angle_gamma   90.00
#
_symmetry.space_group_name_H-M   'P 1'
#
loop_
_entity.id
_entity.type
_entity.pdbx_description
1 polymer ?
#
loop_
_entity_poly.entity_id
_entity_poly.type
_entity_poly.pdbx_seq_one_letter_code
_entity_poly.pdbx_strand_id
1 'polypeptide(L)'
;MLLRLAYLGVANAFAMLRLLPMSDREKDVEILALRHQIGVLERQLNGQQVRFHASDRAFLASLLHGLPRGVLRRMRLLVRPDTVLRRHRNVIARRQASQSRPKRGGRPLTVHSIRALVLRLARENPSWGYRRLHGELLVLGVKVAASTVWEILKEADVDPAPERASSTWADFLRSQADALLACDFFEAVTLSGARLYVFAATEHANRRIRILGAPAHPTASWVVQAAKNLVMDLEDAGCRAGYPIRDRDGKFPRPFDEVLKDAGIEVVLSGVRMPRMNSIMERWVQTCRRELLDRALIWNQRHLLRALREFETFYNEHRPHQGFASARPLHSLPAPIEDLDRIAHLDIRRRARLGGTLHEYQHAA
;
A
#
# COMPACT_ATOMS: atom_id res chain seq x y z
N MET A 1 -22.30 -32.67 15.80
CA MET A 1 -23.47 -31.77 15.57
C MET A 1 -23.87 -31.70 14.09
N LEU A 2 -22.96 -31.43 13.17
CA LEU A 2 -23.23 -31.33 11.72
C LEU A 2 -23.78 -32.65 11.12
N LEU A 3 -23.19 -33.82 11.43
CA LEU A 3 -23.67 -35.14 10.98
C LEU A 3 -25.12 -35.43 11.39
N ARG A 4 -25.51 -35.04 12.61
CA ARG A 4 -26.89 -35.23 13.09
C ARG A 4 -27.88 -34.30 12.41
N LEU A 5 -27.44 -33.04 12.10
CA LEU A 5 -28.26 -32.11 11.31
C LEU A 5 -28.42 -32.59 9.86
N ALA A 6 -27.36 -33.12 9.25
CA ALA A 6 -27.44 -33.71 7.91
C ALA A 6 -28.40 -34.91 7.91
N TYR A 7 -28.29 -35.82 8.89
CA TYR A 7 -29.18 -36.97 9.03
C TYR A 7 -30.66 -36.51 9.20
N LEU A 8 -30.93 -35.56 10.09
CA LEU A 8 -32.25 -34.98 10.26
C LEU A 8 -32.78 -34.35 8.98
N GLY A 9 -31.93 -33.62 8.25
CA GLY A 9 -32.29 -33.01 6.97
C GLY A 9 -32.70 -34.08 5.93
N VAL A 10 -31.89 -35.12 5.76
CA VAL A 10 -32.16 -36.18 4.81
C VAL A 10 -33.39 -37.00 5.20
N ALA A 11 -33.51 -37.38 6.48
CA ALA A 11 -34.68 -38.16 6.99
C ALA A 11 -36.00 -37.36 6.78
N ASN A 12 -35.99 -36.07 7.05
CA ASN A 12 -37.18 -35.25 6.85
C ASN A 12 -37.46 -34.93 5.37
N ALA A 13 -36.45 -34.86 4.51
CA ALA A 13 -36.64 -34.76 3.07
C ALA A 13 -37.33 -36.03 2.51
N PHE A 14 -36.91 -37.22 2.97
CA PHE A 14 -37.59 -38.48 2.61
C PHE A 14 -39.02 -38.52 3.17
N ALA A 15 -39.25 -38.08 4.40
CA ALA A 15 -40.60 -37.96 4.94
C ALA A 15 -41.48 -37.03 4.12
N MET A 16 -40.95 -35.88 3.67
CA MET A 16 -41.65 -34.91 2.81
C MET A 16 -41.98 -35.53 1.43
N LEU A 17 -41.08 -36.28 0.83
CA LEU A 17 -41.32 -37.01 -0.42
C LEU A 17 -42.45 -38.02 -0.29
N ARG A 18 -42.64 -38.68 0.87
CA ARG A 18 -43.74 -39.60 1.13
C ARG A 18 -45.12 -38.91 1.19
N LEU A 19 -45.15 -37.60 1.54
CA LEU A 19 -46.36 -36.82 1.59
C LEU A 19 -46.84 -36.34 0.21
N LEU A 20 -45.97 -36.35 -0.80
CA LEU A 20 -46.29 -35.88 -2.15
C LEU A 20 -47.41 -36.62 -2.84
N PRO A 21 -47.46 -37.99 -2.80
CA PRO A 21 -48.53 -38.76 -3.42
C PRO A 21 -49.82 -38.80 -2.60
N MET A 22 -49.82 -38.30 -1.36
CA MET A 22 -51.01 -38.34 -0.48
C MET A 22 -52.01 -37.25 -0.86
N SER A 23 -53.31 -37.59 -0.84
CA SER A 23 -54.38 -36.65 -0.98
C SER A 23 -54.45 -35.70 0.25
N ASP A 24 -55.08 -34.57 0.11
CA ASP A 24 -55.24 -33.58 1.24
C ASP A 24 -56.02 -34.19 2.41
N ARG A 25 -56.99 -35.10 2.11
CA ARG A 25 -57.74 -35.81 3.13
C ARG A 25 -56.88 -36.80 3.93
N GLU A 26 -55.96 -37.51 3.28
CA GLU A 26 -54.98 -38.42 3.93
C GLU A 26 -54.01 -37.62 4.81
N LYS A 27 -53.53 -36.47 4.32
CA LYS A 27 -52.66 -35.57 5.10
C LYS A 27 -53.39 -35.05 6.34
N ASP A 28 -54.65 -34.65 6.22
CA ASP A 28 -55.45 -34.22 7.36
C ASP A 28 -55.64 -35.29 8.39
N VAL A 29 -55.89 -36.56 7.97
CA VAL A 29 -56.03 -37.72 8.88
C VAL A 29 -54.68 -37.98 9.58
N GLU A 30 -53.56 -37.94 8.86
CA GLU A 30 -52.23 -38.12 9.45
C GLU A 30 -51.92 -37.03 10.46
N ILE A 31 -52.23 -35.75 10.16
CA ILE A 31 -52.05 -34.61 11.06
C ILE A 31 -52.90 -34.81 12.33
N LEU A 32 -54.14 -35.28 12.22
CA LEU A 32 -55.02 -35.54 13.38
C LEU A 32 -54.48 -36.69 14.23
N ALA A 33 -54.01 -37.77 13.61
CA ALA A 33 -53.43 -38.90 14.30
C ALA A 33 -52.12 -38.50 15.04
N LEU A 34 -51.24 -37.74 14.42
CA LEU A 34 -50.02 -37.20 15.05
C LEU A 34 -50.35 -36.25 16.21
N ARG A 35 -51.36 -35.38 16.07
CA ARG A 35 -51.82 -34.52 17.16
C ARG A 35 -52.35 -35.32 18.32
N HIS A 36 -53.10 -36.40 18.08
CA HIS A 36 -53.57 -37.28 19.12
C HIS A 36 -52.40 -37.96 19.86
N GLN A 37 -51.43 -38.49 19.12
CA GLN A 37 -50.22 -39.12 19.69
C GLN A 37 -49.44 -38.11 20.55
N ILE A 38 -49.25 -36.88 20.08
CA ILE A 38 -48.64 -35.79 20.87
C ILE A 38 -49.42 -35.57 22.18
N GLY A 39 -50.75 -35.55 22.14
CA GLY A 39 -51.57 -35.39 23.32
C GLY A 39 -51.48 -36.58 24.31
N VAL A 40 -51.24 -37.81 23.80
CA VAL A 40 -50.99 -38.98 24.66
C VAL A 40 -49.60 -38.83 25.32
N LEU A 41 -48.56 -38.48 24.54
CA LEU A 41 -47.21 -38.29 25.04
C LEU A 41 -47.14 -37.12 26.08
N GLU A 42 -47.83 -36.02 25.85
CA GLU A 42 -47.97 -34.93 26.85
C GLU A 42 -48.53 -35.40 28.19
N ARG A 43 -49.54 -36.26 28.15
CA ARG A 43 -50.12 -36.85 29.36
C ARG A 43 -49.17 -37.84 30.07
N GLN A 44 -48.44 -38.63 29.32
CA GLN A 44 -47.45 -39.56 29.87
C GLN A 44 -46.24 -38.87 30.49
N LEU A 45 -45.89 -37.68 29.97
CA LEU A 45 -44.79 -36.87 30.51
C LEU A 45 -45.15 -36.21 31.86
N ASN A 46 -46.41 -36.19 32.26
CA ASN A 46 -46.84 -35.76 33.59
C ASN A 46 -46.24 -34.41 34.02
N GLY A 47 -46.15 -33.44 33.10
CA GLY A 47 -45.55 -32.13 33.35
C GLY A 47 -44.02 -32.07 33.25
N GLN A 48 -43.36 -33.19 32.99
CA GLN A 48 -41.88 -33.16 32.74
C GLN A 48 -41.57 -32.48 31.43
N GLN A 49 -40.55 -31.59 31.45
CA GLN A 49 -40.13 -30.89 30.26
C GLN A 49 -39.27 -31.80 29.36
N VAL A 50 -39.68 -31.91 28.10
CA VAL A 50 -38.91 -32.63 27.08
C VAL A 50 -37.61 -31.86 26.82
N ARG A 51 -36.48 -32.59 26.92
CA ARG A 51 -35.13 -32.05 26.63
C ARG A 51 -34.75 -32.29 25.18
N PHE A 52 -34.88 -31.29 24.33
CA PHE A 52 -34.41 -31.36 22.95
C PHE A 52 -32.88 -31.15 22.86
N HIS A 53 -32.19 -31.90 22.04
CA HIS A 53 -30.79 -31.62 21.70
C HIS A 53 -30.63 -30.32 20.86
N ALA A 54 -29.42 -29.82 20.79
CA ALA A 54 -29.15 -28.57 20.06
C ALA A 54 -29.51 -28.71 18.57
N SER A 55 -29.32 -29.88 17.98
CA SER A 55 -29.68 -30.18 16.58
C SER A 55 -31.19 -30.18 16.36
N ASP A 56 -31.95 -30.78 17.25
CA ASP A 56 -33.42 -30.81 17.13
C ASP A 56 -34.05 -29.44 17.24
N ARG A 57 -33.50 -28.61 18.13
CA ARG A 57 -33.91 -27.21 18.29
C ARG A 57 -33.57 -26.35 17.08
N ALA A 58 -32.36 -26.57 16.46
CA ALA A 58 -31.98 -25.84 15.26
C ALA A 58 -32.86 -26.24 14.08
N PHE A 59 -33.17 -27.51 13.96
CA PHE A 59 -34.08 -28.02 12.93
C PHE A 59 -35.51 -27.48 13.11
N LEU A 60 -36.09 -27.55 14.30
CA LEU A 60 -37.41 -26.98 14.60
C LEU A 60 -37.43 -25.46 14.34
N ALA A 61 -36.35 -24.75 14.72
CA ALA A 61 -36.27 -23.31 14.46
C ALA A 61 -36.23 -22.99 12.96
N SER A 62 -35.57 -23.79 12.14
CA SER A 62 -35.54 -23.60 10.68
C SER A 62 -36.90 -23.83 10.04
N LEU A 63 -37.65 -24.80 10.50
CA LEU A 63 -39.03 -25.07 10.04
C LEU A 63 -40.01 -23.96 10.44
N LEU A 64 -39.87 -23.45 11.67
CA LEU A 64 -40.83 -22.50 12.24
C LEU A 64 -40.51 -21.03 11.87
N HIS A 65 -39.30 -20.72 11.47
CA HIS A 65 -38.85 -19.34 11.24
C HIS A 65 -39.63 -18.61 10.14
N GLY A 66 -40.03 -19.30 9.10
CA GLY A 66 -40.74 -18.73 7.95
C GLY A 66 -42.27 -18.60 8.15
N LEU A 67 -42.82 -19.09 9.26
CA LEU A 67 -44.25 -19.12 9.45
C LEU A 67 -44.79 -17.87 10.15
N PRO A 68 -45.97 -17.34 9.70
CA PRO A 68 -46.63 -16.21 10.35
C PRO A 68 -47.02 -16.53 11.81
N ARG A 69 -46.94 -15.52 12.69
CA ARG A 69 -47.25 -15.68 14.13
C ARG A 69 -48.62 -16.27 14.40
N GLY A 70 -49.62 -15.95 13.57
CA GLY A 70 -50.97 -16.50 13.68
C GLY A 70 -51.03 -18.01 13.49
N VAL A 71 -50.23 -18.53 12.56
CA VAL A 71 -50.10 -19.97 12.32
C VAL A 71 -49.35 -20.64 13.46
N LEU A 72 -48.21 -20.06 13.91
CA LEU A 72 -47.44 -20.59 15.04
C LEU A 72 -48.26 -20.74 16.34
N ARG A 73 -49.21 -19.85 16.62
CA ARG A 73 -50.09 -19.95 17.78
C ARG A 73 -51.11 -21.09 17.72
N ARG A 74 -51.44 -21.55 16.52
CA ARG A 74 -52.40 -22.65 16.29
C ARG A 74 -51.72 -24.02 16.24
N MET A 75 -50.39 -24.04 16.16
CA MET A 75 -49.62 -25.30 16.12
C MET A 75 -49.53 -25.93 17.50
N ARG A 76 -49.86 -27.22 17.59
CA ARG A 76 -49.67 -28.00 18.81
C ARG A 76 -48.32 -28.68 18.77
N LEU A 77 -47.40 -28.22 19.58
CA LEU A 77 -46.05 -28.71 19.69
C LEU A 77 -45.73 -29.00 21.16
N LEU A 78 -44.91 -30.00 21.44
CA LEU A 78 -44.43 -30.36 22.78
C LEU A 78 -43.67 -29.20 23.48
N VAL A 79 -43.17 -28.23 22.71
CA VAL A 79 -42.54 -27.01 23.23
C VAL A 79 -43.13 -25.78 22.50
N ARG A 80 -43.44 -24.74 23.22
CA ARG A 80 -44.01 -23.49 22.65
C ARG A 80 -43.07 -22.93 21.57
N PRO A 81 -43.56 -22.61 20.35
CA PRO A 81 -42.76 -22.08 19.23
C PRO A 81 -41.90 -20.88 19.62
N ASP A 82 -42.44 -19.98 20.43
CA ASP A 82 -41.77 -18.78 20.92
C ASP A 82 -40.49 -19.12 21.73
N THR A 83 -40.54 -20.21 22.50
CA THR A 83 -39.37 -20.67 23.28
C THR A 83 -38.26 -21.17 22.39
N VAL A 84 -38.60 -21.91 21.34
CA VAL A 84 -37.62 -22.43 20.34
C VAL A 84 -36.97 -21.27 19.57
N LEU A 85 -37.79 -20.37 19.06
CA LEU A 85 -37.34 -19.21 18.27
C LEU A 85 -36.54 -18.19 19.10
N ARG A 86 -36.94 -17.92 20.35
CA ARG A 86 -36.21 -17.04 21.26
C ARG A 86 -34.83 -17.59 21.57
N ARG A 87 -34.75 -18.90 21.86
CA ARG A 87 -33.47 -19.56 22.20
C ARG A 87 -32.55 -19.66 20.99
N HIS A 88 -33.11 -19.87 19.82
CA HIS A 88 -32.33 -19.85 18.56
C HIS A 88 -31.76 -18.47 18.28
N ARG A 89 -32.56 -17.40 18.40
CA ARG A 89 -32.08 -16.00 18.28
C ARG A 89 -30.97 -15.68 19.27
N ASN A 90 -31.11 -16.14 20.52
CA ASN A 90 -30.08 -15.94 21.55
C ASN A 90 -28.76 -16.69 21.22
N VAL A 91 -28.82 -17.88 20.61
CA VAL A 91 -27.61 -18.61 20.16
C VAL A 91 -26.95 -17.90 19.01
N ILE A 92 -27.71 -17.40 18.04
CA ILE A 92 -27.18 -16.60 16.93
C ILE A 92 -26.55 -15.30 17.47
N ALA A 93 -27.26 -14.57 18.33
CA ALA A 93 -26.76 -13.33 18.94
C ALA A 93 -25.47 -13.57 19.75
N ARG A 94 -25.39 -14.67 20.51
CA ARG A 94 -24.15 -15.05 21.23
C ARG A 94 -23.00 -15.43 20.29
N ARG A 95 -23.27 -16.11 19.17
CA ARG A 95 -22.26 -16.40 18.15
C ARG A 95 -21.77 -15.13 17.47
N GLN A 96 -22.65 -14.22 17.09
CA GLN A 96 -22.30 -12.93 16.56
C GLN A 96 -21.54 -12.08 17.59
N ALA A 97 -21.97 -12.05 18.84
CA ALA A 97 -21.26 -11.35 19.93
C ALA A 97 -19.89 -11.96 20.24
N SER A 98 -19.71 -13.29 20.09
CA SER A 98 -18.40 -13.93 20.25
C SER A 98 -17.46 -13.67 19.06
N GLN A 99 -17.99 -13.52 17.85
CA GLN A 99 -17.24 -13.12 16.65
C GLN A 99 -16.95 -11.62 16.66
N SER A 100 -17.84 -10.82 17.25
CA SER A 100 -17.70 -9.37 17.41
C SER A 100 -16.91 -8.95 18.66
N ARG A 101 -16.52 -9.87 19.55
CA ARG A 101 -15.62 -9.54 20.64
C ARG A 101 -14.26 -9.18 20.05
N PRO A 102 -13.78 -7.92 20.23
CA PRO A 102 -12.44 -7.56 19.82
C PRO A 102 -11.46 -8.50 20.54
N LYS A 103 -10.69 -9.25 19.77
CA LYS A 103 -9.57 -10.03 20.30
C LYS A 103 -8.65 -9.03 20.96
N ARG A 104 -8.59 -8.99 22.30
CA ARG A 104 -7.77 -8.13 23.17
C ARG A 104 -7.57 -6.72 22.62
N GLY A 105 -7.73 -5.67 23.42
CA GLY A 105 -7.59 -4.27 23.00
C GLY A 105 -6.34 -4.08 22.12
N GLY A 106 -6.51 -4.34 20.81
CA GLY A 106 -5.52 -4.13 19.79
C GLY A 106 -5.51 -2.64 19.45
N ARG A 107 -4.41 -2.20 18.88
CA ARG A 107 -4.25 -0.88 18.28
C ARG A 107 -5.56 -0.47 17.56
N PRO A 108 -6.03 0.79 17.71
CA PRO A 108 -7.23 1.28 17.02
C PRO A 108 -7.16 0.95 15.52
N LEU A 109 -8.27 0.49 14.96
CA LEU A 109 -8.35 0.24 13.52
C LEU A 109 -7.98 1.52 12.76
N THR A 110 -7.10 1.39 11.79
CA THR A 110 -6.73 2.49 10.90
C THR A 110 -7.99 3.04 10.23
N VAL A 111 -8.13 4.35 10.22
CA VAL A 111 -9.30 5.03 9.62
C VAL A 111 -9.47 4.55 8.18
N HIS A 112 -10.71 4.22 7.79
CA HIS A 112 -11.04 3.65 6.47
C HIS A 112 -10.49 4.49 5.31
N SER A 113 -10.48 5.82 5.44
CA SER A 113 -9.92 6.75 4.45
C SER A 113 -8.41 6.57 4.25
N ILE A 114 -7.65 6.33 5.33
CA ILE A 114 -6.20 6.06 5.23
C ILE A 114 -5.95 4.73 4.51
N ARG A 115 -6.72 3.68 4.84
CA ARG A 115 -6.63 2.39 4.15
C ARG A 115 -6.93 2.54 2.65
N ALA A 116 -8.02 3.24 2.31
CA ALA A 116 -8.39 3.50 0.92
C ALA A 116 -7.31 4.28 0.17
N LEU A 117 -6.70 5.29 0.81
CA LEU A 117 -5.61 6.09 0.24
C LEU A 117 -4.36 5.24 -0.01
N VAL A 118 -3.92 4.43 0.97
CA VAL A 118 -2.77 3.52 0.81
C VAL A 118 -2.96 2.59 -0.39
N LEU A 119 -4.13 1.95 -0.49
CA LEU A 119 -4.42 1.02 -1.59
C LEU A 119 -4.57 1.72 -2.93
N ARG A 120 -5.08 2.95 -2.96
CA ARG A 120 -5.12 3.79 -4.15
C ARG A 120 -3.71 4.10 -4.64
N LEU A 121 -2.84 4.62 -3.76
CA LEU A 121 -1.45 4.94 -4.08
C LEU A 121 -0.67 3.71 -4.58
N ALA A 122 -0.89 2.55 -3.97
CA ALA A 122 -0.25 1.30 -4.38
C ALA A 122 -0.71 0.83 -5.78
N ARG A 123 -2.01 0.91 -6.08
CA ARG A 123 -2.55 0.53 -7.39
C ARG A 123 -2.08 1.46 -8.50
N GLU A 124 -2.03 2.77 -8.23
CA GLU A 124 -1.56 3.75 -9.19
C GLU A 124 -0.05 3.68 -9.43
N ASN A 125 0.70 3.07 -8.47
CA ASN A 125 2.15 2.98 -8.51
C ASN A 125 2.63 1.57 -8.08
N PRO A 126 2.45 0.53 -8.90
CA PRO A 126 2.76 -0.86 -8.53
C PRO A 126 4.22 -1.13 -8.17
N SER A 127 5.14 -0.25 -8.60
CA SER A 127 6.57 -0.34 -8.29
C SER A 127 6.98 0.26 -6.94
N TRP A 128 6.05 0.87 -6.19
CA TRP A 128 6.37 1.50 -4.92
C TRP A 128 6.27 0.50 -3.78
N GLY A 129 7.36 0.37 -3.01
CA GLY A 129 7.33 -0.38 -1.76
C GLY A 129 6.66 0.40 -0.63
N TYR A 130 6.25 -0.30 0.45
CA TYR A 130 5.54 0.28 1.60
C TYR A 130 6.23 1.50 2.23
N ARG A 131 7.57 1.54 2.21
CA ARG A 131 8.33 2.68 2.78
C ARG A 131 8.19 3.94 1.94
N ARG A 132 8.09 3.80 0.63
CA ARG A 132 7.84 4.94 -0.26
C ARG A 132 6.41 5.42 -0.10
N LEU A 133 5.44 4.51 -0.07
CA LEU A 133 4.04 4.83 0.21
C LEU A 133 3.87 5.54 1.56
N HIS A 134 4.56 5.06 2.60
CA HIS A 134 4.60 5.73 3.90
C HIS A 134 5.17 7.15 3.80
N GLY A 135 6.25 7.34 3.04
CA GLY A 135 6.82 8.66 2.80
C GLY A 135 5.85 9.63 2.11
N GLU A 136 5.10 9.16 1.10
CA GLU A 136 4.06 9.97 0.43
C GLU A 136 2.95 10.38 1.42
N LEU A 137 2.52 9.45 2.29
CA LEU A 137 1.54 9.76 3.33
C LEU A 137 2.04 10.85 4.28
N LEU A 138 3.32 10.81 4.68
CA LEU A 138 3.92 11.85 5.51
C LEU A 138 3.97 13.21 4.79
N VAL A 139 4.28 13.22 3.50
CA VAL A 139 4.25 14.44 2.67
C VAL A 139 2.83 15.02 2.59
N LEU A 140 1.81 14.16 2.57
CA LEU A 140 0.39 14.56 2.62
C LEU A 140 -0.08 14.95 4.04
N GLY A 141 0.80 14.95 5.05
CA GLY A 141 0.47 15.23 6.45
C GLY A 141 -0.22 14.07 7.18
N VAL A 142 -0.36 12.89 6.55
CA VAL A 142 -1.01 11.73 7.15
C VAL A 142 0.01 10.94 7.97
N LYS A 143 -0.04 11.06 9.30
CA LYS A 143 0.84 10.35 10.23
C LYS A 143 0.33 8.95 10.50
N VAL A 144 0.96 7.96 9.90
CA VAL A 144 0.70 6.53 10.09
C VAL A 144 2.03 5.79 10.23
N ALA A 145 2.09 4.71 10.99
CA ALA A 145 3.33 3.95 11.10
C ALA A 145 3.61 3.17 9.81
N ALA A 146 4.88 3.02 9.45
CA ALA A 146 5.29 2.23 8.28
C ALA A 146 4.83 0.76 8.36
N SER A 147 4.79 0.18 9.58
CA SER A 147 4.23 -1.15 9.84
C SER A 147 2.74 -1.25 9.49
N THR A 148 1.98 -0.19 9.76
CA THR A 148 0.55 -0.16 9.42
C THR A 148 0.33 -0.11 7.89
N VAL A 149 1.17 0.62 7.16
CA VAL A 149 1.14 0.61 5.68
C VAL A 149 1.45 -0.79 5.16
N TRP A 150 2.47 -1.45 5.73
CA TRP A 150 2.85 -2.82 5.39
C TRP A 150 1.71 -3.81 5.66
N GLU A 151 1.05 -3.73 6.83
CA GLU A 151 -0.09 -4.56 7.19
C GLU A 151 -1.27 -4.38 6.22
N ILE A 152 -1.61 -3.11 5.87
CA ILE A 152 -2.68 -2.81 4.92
C ILE A 152 -2.42 -3.43 3.55
N LEU A 153 -1.18 -3.35 3.05
CA LEU A 153 -0.80 -3.95 1.77
C LEU A 153 -0.88 -5.46 1.82
N LYS A 154 -0.35 -6.08 2.88
CA LYS A 154 -0.38 -7.53 3.09
C LYS A 154 -1.81 -8.07 3.20
N GLU A 155 -2.69 -7.40 3.94
CA GLU A 155 -4.11 -7.76 4.03
C GLU A 155 -4.86 -7.64 2.70
N ALA A 156 -4.37 -6.80 1.80
CA ALA A 156 -4.93 -6.60 0.47
C ALA A 156 -4.23 -7.45 -0.62
N ASP A 157 -3.37 -8.39 -0.21
CA ASP A 157 -2.57 -9.25 -1.10
C ASP A 157 -1.69 -8.48 -2.09
N VAL A 158 -1.20 -7.30 -1.66
CA VAL A 158 -0.24 -6.47 -2.40
C VAL A 158 1.14 -6.65 -1.79
N ASP A 159 2.15 -7.04 -2.59
CA ASP A 159 3.52 -7.21 -2.10
C ASP A 159 4.09 -5.90 -1.52
N PRO A 160 4.46 -5.87 -0.24
CA PRO A 160 4.91 -4.63 0.40
C PRO A 160 6.38 -4.26 0.12
N ALA A 161 7.20 -5.14 -0.39
CA ALA A 161 8.65 -4.88 -0.46
C ALA A 161 9.43 -5.57 -1.58
N PRO A 162 10.11 -4.84 -2.46
CA PRO A 162 11.24 -5.37 -3.22
C PRO A 162 12.56 -5.29 -2.41
N GLU A 163 13.43 -6.26 -2.59
CA GLU A 163 14.65 -6.56 -1.83
C GLU A 163 15.71 -5.45 -1.71
N ARG A 164 16.46 -5.43 -0.56
CA ARG A 164 17.63 -4.54 -0.33
C ARG A 164 18.66 -5.11 0.64
N ALA A 165 19.93 -4.74 0.39
CA ALA A 165 21.10 -5.03 1.25
C ALA A 165 21.76 -3.75 1.81
N SER A 166 22.46 -3.86 2.95
CA SER A 166 23.02 -2.79 3.81
C SER A 166 24.56 -2.63 3.74
N SER A 167 25.15 -1.48 4.21
CA SER A 167 26.57 -1.38 4.57
C SER A 167 27.00 -0.15 5.41
N THR A 168 28.08 -0.32 6.17
CA THR A 168 28.69 0.58 7.17
C THR A 168 29.38 1.86 6.63
N TRP A 169 29.76 1.91 5.34
CA TRP A 169 30.28 3.10 4.68
C TRP A 169 29.27 4.25 4.64
N ALA A 170 28.00 3.92 4.73
CA ALA A 170 26.91 4.90 4.78
C ALA A 170 26.92 5.80 6.01
N ASP A 171 27.51 5.37 7.13
CA ASP A 171 27.57 6.17 8.35
C ASP A 171 28.66 7.25 8.25
N PHE A 172 29.77 6.92 7.63
CA PHE A 172 30.83 7.90 7.32
C PHE A 172 30.33 8.97 6.35
N LEU A 173 29.70 8.55 5.25
CA LEU A 173 29.15 9.50 4.27
C LEU A 173 28.04 10.38 4.88
N ARG A 174 27.31 9.88 5.88
CA ARG A 174 26.29 10.69 6.58
C ARG A 174 26.92 11.76 7.47
N SER A 175 28.01 11.48 8.14
CA SER A 175 28.71 12.45 8.99
C SER A 175 29.34 13.61 8.21
N GLN A 176 29.62 13.42 6.93
CA GLN A 176 30.22 14.42 6.03
C GLN A 176 29.23 14.88 4.93
N ALA A 177 27.95 14.55 5.08
CA ALA A 177 26.97 14.72 4.00
C ALA A 177 26.85 16.15 3.49
N ASP A 178 26.95 17.15 4.36
CA ASP A 178 26.80 18.56 4.03
C ASP A 178 27.93 19.09 3.13
N ALA A 179 29.11 18.44 3.16
CA ALA A 179 30.26 18.78 2.37
C ALA A 179 30.39 17.95 1.08
N LEU A 180 29.59 16.89 0.92
CA LEU A 180 29.74 15.94 -0.17
C LEU A 180 28.76 16.16 -1.31
N LEU A 181 29.31 16.19 -2.52
CA LEU A 181 28.60 16.12 -3.78
C LEU A 181 29.00 14.84 -4.52
N ALA A 182 28.14 14.26 -5.32
CA ALA A 182 28.48 13.17 -6.21
C ALA A 182 28.09 13.53 -7.64
N CYS A 183 28.93 13.26 -8.61
CA CYS A 183 28.60 13.48 -10.00
C CYS A 183 29.01 12.27 -10.86
N ASP A 184 28.24 12.06 -11.93
CA ASP A 184 28.47 10.93 -12.83
C ASP A 184 27.85 11.15 -14.20
N PHE A 185 28.35 10.40 -15.18
CA PHE A 185 27.78 10.26 -16.50
C PHE A 185 27.07 8.92 -16.63
N PHE A 186 25.87 8.94 -17.20
CA PHE A 186 25.19 7.71 -17.59
C PHE A 186 24.59 7.83 -19.00
N GLU A 187 24.43 6.69 -19.65
CA GLU A 187 23.93 6.65 -21.01
C GLU A 187 22.40 6.53 -21.06
N ALA A 188 21.78 7.25 -22.00
CA ALA A 188 20.43 7.07 -22.45
C ALA A 188 20.41 6.85 -23.96
N VAL A 189 19.56 5.96 -24.45
CA VAL A 189 19.44 5.62 -25.86
C VAL A 189 18.13 6.17 -26.41
N THR A 190 18.21 6.82 -27.58
CA THR A 190 17.02 7.29 -28.29
C THR A 190 16.38 6.19 -29.10
N LEU A 191 15.13 6.42 -29.59
CA LEU A 191 14.45 5.48 -30.49
C LEU A 191 15.24 5.19 -31.78
N SER A 192 16.02 6.14 -32.27
CA SER A 192 16.90 5.96 -33.43
C SER A 192 18.20 5.20 -33.10
N GLY A 193 18.40 4.76 -31.85
CA GLY A 193 19.61 4.09 -31.40
C GLY A 193 20.76 5.05 -31.06
N ALA A 194 20.60 6.37 -31.18
CA ALA A 194 21.62 7.33 -30.81
C ALA A 194 21.84 7.35 -29.30
N ARG A 195 23.12 7.32 -28.87
CA ARG A 195 23.51 7.39 -27.45
C ARG A 195 23.65 8.84 -27.03
N LEU A 196 23.13 9.15 -25.87
CA LEU A 196 23.25 10.44 -25.19
C LEU A 196 23.86 10.23 -23.81
N TYR A 197 24.77 11.09 -23.42
CA TYR A 197 25.48 11.01 -22.15
C TYR A 197 24.92 12.04 -21.18
N VAL A 198 24.11 11.59 -20.25
CA VAL A 198 23.52 12.45 -19.23
C VAL A 198 24.55 12.72 -18.14
N PHE A 199 24.86 13.99 -17.91
CA PHE A 199 25.70 14.44 -16.81
C PHE A 199 24.81 14.98 -15.70
N ALA A 200 24.95 14.44 -14.49
CA ALA A 200 24.17 14.85 -13.33
C ALA A 200 25.02 14.91 -12.07
N ALA A 201 24.58 15.72 -11.12
CA ALA A 201 25.19 15.85 -9.80
C ALA A 201 24.13 15.70 -8.71
N THR A 202 24.50 15.13 -7.54
CA THR A 202 23.63 14.99 -6.38
C THR A 202 24.32 15.48 -5.10
N GLU A 203 23.63 16.24 -4.29
CA GLU A 203 24.07 16.62 -2.95
C GLU A 203 23.83 15.46 -1.98
N HIS A 204 24.84 15.13 -1.18
CA HIS A 204 24.71 14.03 -0.21
C HIS A 204 23.80 14.39 0.96
N ALA A 205 23.78 15.65 1.40
CA ALA A 205 22.98 16.12 2.53
C ALA A 205 21.48 15.93 2.31
N ASN A 206 20.98 16.51 1.24
CA ASN A 206 19.55 16.63 0.96
C ASN A 206 19.07 15.76 -0.21
N ARG A 207 19.98 15.07 -0.92
CA ARG A 207 19.71 14.28 -2.13
C ARG A 207 19.20 15.08 -3.32
N ARG A 208 19.37 16.40 -3.29
CA ARG A 208 19.01 17.26 -4.42
C ARG A 208 19.80 16.85 -5.65
N ILE A 209 19.11 16.69 -6.76
CA ILE A 209 19.69 16.35 -8.06
C ILE A 209 19.76 17.61 -8.92
N ARG A 210 20.83 17.69 -9.72
CA ARG A 210 20.98 18.66 -10.80
C ARG A 210 21.33 17.96 -12.10
N ILE A 211 20.55 18.20 -13.15
CA ILE A 211 20.84 17.73 -14.49
C ILE A 211 21.67 18.79 -15.22
N LEU A 212 22.94 18.51 -15.46
CA LEU A 212 23.86 19.43 -16.08
C LEU A 212 23.79 19.43 -17.61
N GLY A 213 23.29 18.33 -18.19
CA GLY A 213 23.03 18.21 -19.62
C GLY A 213 23.07 16.77 -20.12
N ALA A 214 22.84 16.60 -21.43
CA ALA A 214 22.81 15.29 -22.06
C ALA A 214 23.32 15.32 -23.52
N PRO A 215 24.59 15.68 -23.79
CA PRO A 215 25.14 15.72 -25.15
C PRO A 215 25.31 14.31 -25.75
N ALA A 216 25.32 14.23 -27.09
CA ALA A 216 25.70 12.99 -27.78
C ALA A 216 27.21 12.72 -27.65
N HIS A 217 28.01 13.80 -27.63
CA HIS A 217 29.47 13.73 -27.48
C HIS A 217 29.91 14.76 -26.43
N PRO A 218 30.19 14.34 -25.17
CA PRO A 218 30.66 15.25 -24.14
C PRO A 218 32.09 15.69 -24.44
N THR A 219 32.25 16.84 -25.11
CA THR A 219 33.58 17.41 -25.38
C THR A 219 34.17 17.99 -24.09
N ALA A 220 35.50 18.08 -24.02
CA ALA A 220 36.20 18.67 -22.88
C ALA A 220 35.70 20.09 -22.56
N SER A 221 35.52 20.93 -23.59
CA SER A 221 34.99 22.30 -23.43
C SER A 221 33.57 22.32 -22.86
N TRP A 222 32.70 21.39 -23.30
CA TRP A 222 31.37 21.27 -22.79
C TRP A 222 31.34 20.85 -21.30
N VAL A 223 32.21 19.87 -20.94
CA VAL A 223 32.30 19.39 -19.55
C VAL A 223 32.81 20.48 -18.62
N VAL A 224 33.80 21.26 -19.06
CA VAL A 224 34.32 22.43 -18.33
C VAL A 224 33.23 23.51 -18.15
N GLN A 225 32.44 23.77 -19.19
CA GLN A 225 31.33 24.72 -19.06
C GLN A 225 30.24 24.21 -18.09
N ALA A 226 29.96 22.90 -18.11
CA ALA A 226 29.04 22.29 -17.15
C ALA A 226 29.56 22.39 -15.71
N ALA A 227 30.87 22.29 -15.48
CA ALA A 227 31.48 22.54 -14.16
C ALA A 227 31.26 23.99 -13.70
N LYS A 228 31.49 24.97 -14.57
CA LYS A 228 31.25 26.39 -14.24
C LYS A 228 29.80 26.66 -13.89
N ASN A 229 28.88 26.12 -14.67
CA ASN A 229 27.44 26.23 -14.39
C ASN A 229 27.08 25.57 -13.06
N LEU A 230 27.65 24.39 -12.75
CA LEU A 230 27.44 23.72 -11.47
C LEU A 230 27.93 24.56 -10.30
N VAL A 231 29.12 25.18 -10.40
CA VAL A 231 29.64 26.06 -9.34
C VAL A 231 28.68 27.23 -9.10
N MET A 232 28.24 27.91 -10.15
CA MET A 232 27.25 28.99 -10.03
C MET A 232 25.95 28.55 -9.38
N ASP A 233 25.39 27.41 -9.81
CA ASP A 233 24.17 26.85 -9.23
C ASP A 233 24.32 26.46 -7.75
N LEU A 234 25.52 26.03 -7.33
CA LEU A 234 25.83 25.71 -5.92
C LEU A 234 25.95 27.00 -5.09
N GLU A 235 26.61 28.03 -5.59
CA GLU A 235 26.74 29.36 -4.97
C GLU A 235 25.35 30.01 -4.79
N ASP A 236 24.54 30.06 -5.84
CA ASP A 236 23.18 30.61 -5.81
C ASP A 236 22.27 29.88 -4.82
N ALA A 237 22.48 28.57 -4.66
CA ALA A 237 21.74 27.76 -3.70
C ALA A 237 22.28 27.85 -2.25
N GLY A 238 23.38 28.56 -2.00
CA GLY A 238 24.05 28.61 -0.72
C GLY A 238 24.61 27.24 -0.27
N CYS A 239 24.89 26.35 -1.21
CA CYS A 239 25.39 25.01 -0.93
C CYS A 239 26.89 25.04 -0.62
N ARG A 240 27.28 24.49 0.53
CA ARG A 240 28.68 24.42 0.98
C ARG A 240 29.38 23.10 0.58
N ALA A 241 29.05 22.58 -0.60
CA ALA A 241 29.72 21.37 -1.08
C ALA A 241 31.23 21.61 -1.29
N GLY A 242 32.04 20.93 -0.53
CA GLY A 242 33.51 21.03 -0.58
C GLY A 242 34.18 19.88 -1.32
N TYR A 243 33.49 18.72 -1.46
CA TYR A 243 34.12 17.50 -1.95
C TYR A 243 33.19 16.75 -2.94
N PRO A 244 33.31 16.97 -4.26
CA PRO A 244 32.61 16.18 -5.27
C PRO A 244 33.29 14.83 -5.46
N ILE A 245 32.54 13.76 -5.27
CA ILE A 245 32.96 12.40 -5.57
C ILE A 245 32.61 12.11 -7.03
N ARG A 246 33.60 11.70 -7.83
CA ARG A 246 33.41 11.23 -9.19
C ARG A 246 34.19 9.97 -9.47
N ASP A 247 33.83 9.27 -10.49
CA ASP A 247 34.63 8.13 -10.99
C ASP A 247 35.84 8.60 -11.83
N ARG A 248 36.62 7.63 -12.32
CA ARG A 248 37.78 7.85 -13.16
C ARG A 248 37.47 7.81 -14.65
N ASP A 249 36.21 8.11 -15.03
CA ASP A 249 35.81 8.12 -16.44
C ASP A 249 36.60 9.16 -17.22
N GLY A 250 37.06 8.77 -18.39
CA GLY A 250 37.83 9.64 -19.31
C GLY A 250 37.05 10.84 -19.84
N LYS A 251 35.75 10.90 -19.59
CA LYS A 251 34.90 12.07 -19.92
C LYS A 251 35.18 13.28 -19.04
N PHE A 252 35.85 13.10 -17.90
CA PHE A 252 36.25 14.20 -17.03
C PHE A 252 37.66 14.68 -17.41
N PRO A 253 37.79 15.81 -18.12
CA PRO A 253 39.08 16.38 -18.48
C PRO A 253 39.72 17.08 -17.26
N ARG A 254 41.04 17.19 -17.22
CA ARG A 254 41.76 17.88 -16.12
C ARG A 254 41.24 19.29 -15.82
N PRO A 255 40.90 20.15 -16.81
CA PRO A 255 40.34 21.48 -16.51
C PRO A 255 39.00 21.44 -15.77
N PHE A 256 38.26 20.33 -15.76
CA PHE A 256 37.06 20.16 -14.93
C PHE A 256 37.42 20.21 -13.45
N ASP A 257 38.47 19.50 -13.03
CA ASP A 257 38.91 19.49 -11.64
C ASP A 257 39.51 20.86 -11.26
N GLU A 258 40.20 21.52 -12.19
CA GLU A 258 40.79 22.86 -11.98
C GLU A 258 39.68 23.90 -11.70
N VAL A 259 38.62 23.95 -12.49
CA VAL A 259 37.48 24.85 -12.28
C VAL A 259 36.82 24.65 -10.89
N LEU A 260 36.66 23.40 -10.48
CA LEU A 260 36.10 23.10 -9.16
C LEU A 260 37.05 23.52 -8.03
N LYS A 261 38.34 23.26 -8.20
CA LYS A 261 39.37 23.64 -7.25
C LYS A 261 39.49 25.16 -7.07
N ASP A 262 39.41 25.93 -8.16
CA ASP A 262 39.42 27.38 -8.14
C ASP A 262 38.22 27.96 -7.35
N ALA A 263 37.09 27.23 -7.35
CA ALA A 263 35.91 27.55 -6.52
C ALA A 263 36.01 26.97 -5.07
N GLY A 264 37.17 26.46 -4.64
CA GLY A 264 37.36 25.89 -3.31
C GLY A 264 36.76 24.48 -3.13
N ILE A 265 36.45 23.79 -4.21
CA ILE A 265 35.83 22.47 -4.24
C ILE A 265 36.88 21.41 -4.62
N GLU A 266 37.27 20.53 -3.69
CA GLU A 266 38.30 19.51 -3.90
C GLU A 266 37.73 18.20 -4.41
N VAL A 267 38.14 17.77 -5.61
CA VAL A 267 37.62 16.54 -6.24
C VAL A 267 38.16 15.29 -5.57
N VAL A 268 37.26 14.42 -5.15
CA VAL A 268 37.57 13.09 -4.60
C VAL A 268 37.31 12.03 -5.70
N LEU A 269 38.39 11.35 -6.11
CA LEU A 269 38.26 10.27 -7.07
C LEU A 269 37.83 8.98 -6.38
N SER A 270 36.84 8.29 -6.92
CA SER A 270 36.48 6.96 -6.43
C SER A 270 37.67 6.00 -6.54
N GLY A 271 37.86 5.17 -5.49
CA GLY A 271 38.92 4.15 -5.47
C GLY A 271 38.69 3.12 -6.56
N VAL A 272 39.81 2.59 -7.11
CA VAL A 272 39.75 1.50 -8.08
C VAL A 272 39.04 0.29 -7.47
N ARG A 273 37.97 -0.21 -8.10
CA ARG A 273 37.10 -1.29 -7.62
C ARG A 273 36.34 -0.97 -6.30
N MET A 274 36.12 0.30 -6.02
CA MET A 274 35.30 0.73 -4.87
C MET A 274 34.00 1.44 -5.33
N PRO A 275 33.06 0.76 -6.00
CA PRO A 275 31.83 1.39 -6.53
C PRO A 275 30.97 2.01 -5.42
N ARG A 276 31.11 1.54 -4.18
CA ARG A 276 30.35 2.07 -3.03
C ARG A 276 30.62 3.55 -2.72
N MET A 277 31.71 4.14 -3.21
CA MET A 277 32.01 5.56 -2.98
C MET A 277 31.00 6.47 -3.67
N ASN A 278 30.49 6.10 -4.85
CA ASN A 278 29.46 6.85 -5.59
C ASN A 278 28.05 6.23 -5.51
N SER A 279 27.81 5.42 -4.48
CA SER A 279 26.57 4.62 -4.35
C SER A 279 25.27 5.45 -4.31
N ILE A 280 25.35 6.72 -3.94
CA ILE A 280 24.19 7.63 -3.93
C ILE A 280 23.83 8.00 -5.36
N MET A 281 24.82 8.36 -6.17
CA MET A 281 24.61 8.69 -7.56
C MET A 281 24.15 7.45 -8.36
N GLU A 282 24.80 6.30 -8.17
CA GLU A 282 24.37 5.04 -8.79
C GLU A 282 22.92 4.69 -8.48
N ARG A 283 22.51 4.86 -7.22
CA ARG A 283 21.12 4.62 -6.80
C ARG A 283 20.15 5.60 -7.46
N TRP A 284 20.54 6.85 -7.60
CA TRP A 284 19.74 7.81 -8.31
C TRP A 284 19.63 7.46 -9.80
N VAL A 285 20.72 7.11 -10.45
CA VAL A 285 20.72 6.65 -11.86
C VAL A 285 19.77 5.47 -12.06
N GLN A 286 19.82 4.47 -11.17
CA GLN A 286 18.90 3.34 -11.22
C GLN A 286 17.43 3.76 -11.01
N THR A 287 17.20 4.76 -10.15
CA THR A 287 15.85 5.30 -9.94
C THR A 287 15.36 6.04 -11.18
N CYS A 288 16.20 6.89 -11.79
CA CYS A 288 15.92 7.59 -13.02
C CYS A 288 15.60 6.63 -14.18
N ARG A 289 16.39 5.55 -14.32
CA ARG A 289 16.10 4.50 -15.31
C ARG A 289 14.73 3.88 -15.08
N ARG A 290 14.48 3.30 -13.92
CA ARG A 290 13.22 2.59 -13.61
C ARG A 290 11.98 3.48 -13.63
N GLU A 291 12.08 4.72 -13.17
CA GLU A 291 10.91 5.60 -13.01
C GLU A 291 10.66 6.47 -14.23
N LEU A 292 11.68 6.73 -15.07
CA LEU A 292 11.59 7.56 -16.25
C LEU A 292 12.02 6.87 -17.53
N LEU A 293 13.29 6.51 -17.66
CA LEU A 293 13.86 6.13 -18.96
C LEU A 293 13.31 4.81 -19.50
N ASP A 294 13.06 3.84 -18.62
CA ASP A 294 12.47 2.54 -18.99
C ASP A 294 10.96 2.63 -19.28
N ARG A 295 10.36 3.79 -19.04
CA ARG A 295 8.92 4.04 -19.22
C ARG A 295 8.60 5.09 -20.28
N ALA A 296 9.62 5.74 -20.83
CA ALA A 296 9.46 6.80 -21.81
C ALA A 296 10.27 6.51 -23.07
N LEU A 297 9.63 6.64 -24.22
CA LEU A 297 10.30 6.55 -25.51
C LEU A 297 11.01 7.87 -25.79
N ILE A 298 12.33 7.85 -25.80
CA ILE A 298 13.14 9.06 -26.01
C ILE A 298 13.40 9.27 -27.51
N TRP A 299 12.85 10.35 -28.07
CA TRP A 299 12.97 10.65 -29.50
C TRP A 299 14.31 11.27 -29.88
N ASN A 300 14.77 12.26 -29.11
CA ASN A 300 15.99 13.01 -29.36
C ASN A 300 16.51 13.64 -28.06
N GLN A 301 17.66 14.33 -28.17
CA GLN A 301 18.29 15.01 -27.03
C GLN A 301 17.37 16.05 -26.36
N ARG A 302 16.62 16.84 -27.13
CA ARG A 302 15.72 17.86 -26.59
C ARG A 302 14.59 17.24 -25.77
N HIS A 303 14.04 16.13 -26.26
CA HIS A 303 13.02 15.37 -25.55
C HIS A 303 13.58 14.76 -24.26
N LEU A 304 14.77 14.17 -24.31
CA LEU A 304 15.47 13.63 -23.13
C LEU A 304 15.67 14.72 -22.06
N LEU A 305 16.23 15.88 -22.45
CA LEU A 305 16.49 16.97 -21.52
C LEU A 305 15.19 17.50 -20.87
N ARG A 306 14.11 17.62 -21.64
CA ARG A 306 12.81 18.01 -21.10
C ARG A 306 12.30 16.99 -20.08
N ALA A 307 12.35 15.70 -20.44
CA ALA A 307 11.91 14.61 -19.55
C ALA A 307 12.76 14.55 -18.26
N LEU A 308 14.09 14.74 -18.38
CA LEU A 308 14.98 14.75 -17.23
C LEU A 308 14.76 15.96 -16.32
N ARG A 309 14.49 17.15 -16.85
CA ARG A 309 14.18 18.34 -16.05
C ARG A 309 12.85 18.22 -15.32
N GLU A 310 11.83 17.69 -15.98
CA GLU A 310 10.56 17.35 -15.31
C GLU A 310 10.77 16.32 -14.19
N PHE A 311 11.63 15.31 -14.45
CA PHE A 311 11.98 14.33 -13.44
C PHE A 311 12.79 14.93 -12.29
N GLU A 312 13.74 15.84 -12.58
CA GLU A 312 14.51 16.59 -11.59
C GLU A 312 13.60 17.37 -10.66
N THR A 313 12.64 18.13 -11.21
CA THR A 313 11.63 18.87 -10.44
C THR A 313 10.81 17.92 -9.57
N PHE A 314 10.27 16.84 -10.15
CA PHE A 314 9.52 15.84 -9.42
C PHE A 314 10.36 15.21 -8.29
N TYR A 315 11.61 14.84 -8.60
CA TYR A 315 12.51 14.20 -7.63
C TYR A 315 12.85 15.11 -6.46
N ASN A 316 13.13 16.39 -6.75
CA ASN A 316 13.54 17.37 -5.75
C ASN A 316 12.38 17.92 -4.91
N GLU A 317 11.21 18.11 -5.50
CA GLU A 317 10.08 18.79 -4.85
C GLU A 317 9.02 17.84 -4.30
N HIS A 318 8.85 16.66 -4.92
CA HIS A 318 7.70 15.79 -4.62
C HIS A 318 8.09 14.40 -4.14
N ARG A 319 9.26 13.89 -4.51
CA ARG A 319 9.65 12.53 -4.19
C ARG A 319 10.18 12.39 -2.77
N PRO A 320 9.53 11.61 -1.87
CA PRO A 320 10.03 11.39 -0.51
C PRO A 320 11.26 10.46 -0.52
N HIS A 321 12.22 10.75 0.35
CA HIS A 321 13.47 10.03 0.48
C HIS A 321 13.60 9.35 1.84
N GLN A 322 13.72 8.03 1.84
CA GLN A 322 13.88 7.25 3.05
C GLN A 322 15.10 7.65 3.90
N GLY A 323 16.18 8.13 3.26
CA GLY A 323 17.44 8.47 3.92
C GLY A 323 17.35 9.64 4.90
N PHE A 324 16.31 10.49 4.81
CA PHE A 324 16.05 11.58 5.77
C PHE A 324 14.57 11.63 6.15
N ALA A 325 14.18 10.58 6.84
CA ALA A 325 12.86 10.46 7.44
C ALA A 325 11.68 10.72 6.48
N SER A 326 11.87 10.40 5.19
CA SER A 326 10.90 10.61 4.11
C SER A 326 10.65 12.08 3.73
N ALA A 327 11.52 13.01 4.13
CA ALA A 327 11.49 14.37 3.60
C ALA A 327 11.86 14.39 2.09
N ARG A 328 11.53 15.48 1.45
CA ARG A 328 11.88 15.76 0.05
C ARG A 328 13.18 16.58 0.01
N PRO A 329 13.97 16.55 -1.06
CA PRO A 329 15.22 17.31 -1.15
C PRO A 329 15.07 18.81 -0.87
N LEU A 330 14.02 19.43 -1.37
CA LEU A 330 13.80 20.87 -1.25
C LEU A 330 12.73 21.26 -0.22
N HIS A 331 12.03 20.31 0.38
CA HIS A 331 10.95 20.60 1.30
C HIS A 331 10.98 19.68 2.52
N SER A 332 10.85 20.28 3.70
CA SER A 332 10.60 19.52 4.93
C SER A 332 9.22 18.85 4.92
N LEU A 333 9.04 17.88 5.80
CA LEU A 333 7.72 17.30 6.00
C LEU A 333 6.76 18.34 6.59
N PRO A 334 5.49 18.35 6.15
CA PRO A 334 4.47 19.19 6.76
C PRO A 334 4.16 18.72 8.19
N ALA A 335 3.55 19.58 8.98
CA ALA A 335 3.04 19.20 10.30
C ALA A 335 2.02 18.04 10.15
N PRO A 336 2.05 17.04 11.03
CA PRO A 336 1.05 15.97 10.99
C PRO A 336 -0.36 16.52 11.21
N ILE A 337 -1.33 15.94 10.49
CA ILE A 337 -2.74 16.21 10.72
C ILE A 337 -3.16 15.42 11.96
N GLU A 338 -3.53 16.10 13.04
CA GLU A 338 -3.95 15.48 14.30
C GLU A 338 -5.47 15.31 14.38
N ASP A 339 -6.21 16.09 13.63
CA ASP A 339 -7.67 16.07 13.58
C ASP A 339 -8.17 14.85 12.79
N LEU A 340 -8.86 13.93 13.48
CA LEU A 340 -9.39 12.69 12.92
C LEU A 340 -10.51 12.95 11.89
N ASP A 341 -11.32 13.99 12.10
CA ASP A 341 -12.41 14.34 11.18
C ASP A 341 -11.83 14.86 9.86
N ARG A 342 -10.75 15.65 9.95
CA ARG A 342 -10.01 16.11 8.77
C ARG A 342 -9.36 14.95 8.03
N ILE A 343 -8.80 13.97 8.73
CA ILE A 343 -8.24 12.76 8.12
C ILE A 343 -9.34 11.92 7.44
N ALA A 344 -10.52 11.84 8.04
CA ALA A 344 -11.64 11.07 7.47
C ALA A 344 -12.16 11.65 6.15
N HIS A 345 -12.01 12.97 5.94
CA HIS A 345 -12.50 13.72 4.79
C HIS A 345 -11.37 14.23 3.88
N LEU A 346 -10.23 13.51 3.83
CA LEU A 346 -9.11 13.88 2.95
C LEU A 346 -9.51 13.88 1.48
N ASP A 347 -9.45 15.04 0.84
CA ASP A 347 -9.53 15.16 -0.62
C ASP A 347 -8.12 15.28 -1.20
N ILE A 348 -7.66 14.22 -1.85
CA ILE A 348 -6.32 14.12 -2.41
C ILE A 348 -6.41 14.07 -3.93
N ARG A 349 -5.77 15.06 -4.57
CA ARG A 349 -5.65 15.13 -6.03
C ARG A 349 -4.36 14.51 -6.50
N ARG A 350 -4.48 13.72 -7.55
CA ARG A 350 -3.34 13.22 -8.32
C ARG A 350 -3.03 14.18 -9.46
N ARG A 351 -1.78 14.61 -9.57
CA ARG A 351 -1.26 15.27 -10.75
C ARG A 351 -0.32 14.35 -11.50
N ALA A 352 -0.61 14.13 -12.78
CA ALA A 352 0.23 13.31 -13.66
C ALA A 352 1.26 14.23 -14.36
N ARG A 353 2.52 13.79 -14.40
CA ARG A 353 3.60 14.41 -15.16
C ARG A 353 4.08 13.45 -16.25
N LEU A 354 4.68 13.97 -17.31
CA LEU A 354 5.22 13.21 -18.44
C LEU A 354 4.21 12.17 -18.99
N GLY A 355 2.98 12.63 -19.26
CA GLY A 355 1.94 11.78 -19.82
C GLY A 355 1.46 10.64 -18.88
N GLY A 356 1.62 10.81 -17.57
CA GLY A 356 1.21 9.79 -16.59
C GLY A 356 2.32 8.85 -16.16
N THR A 357 3.57 9.08 -16.61
CA THR A 357 4.72 8.28 -16.17
C THR A 357 5.07 8.54 -14.69
N LEU A 358 4.88 9.80 -14.22
CA LEU A 358 5.11 10.21 -12.84
C LEU A 358 3.80 10.73 -12.24
N HIS A 359 3.64 10.48 -10.94
CA HIS A 359 2.46 10.89 -10.19
C HIS A 359 2.88 11.62 -8.91
N GLU A 360 2.33 12.80 -8.71
CA GLU A 360 2.40 13.55 -7.46
C GLU A 360 1.02 13.67 -6.84
N TYR A 361 0.97 13.74 -5.52
CA TYR A 361 -0.25 13.81 -4.74
C TYR A 361 -0.21 15.03 -3.84
N GLN A 362 -1.31 15.74 -3.79
CA GLN A 362 -1.46 16.93 -2.95
C GLN A 362 -2.89 17.05 -2.44
N HIS A 363 -3.08 17.76 -1.34
CA HIS A 363 -4.43 18.11 -0.89
C HIS A 363 -5.12 18.95 -1.97
N ALA A 364 -6.40 18.69 -2.22
CA ALA A 364 -7.22 19.57 -3.00
C ALA A 364 -7.36 20.89 -2.21
N ALA A 365 -7.08 22.02 -2.87
CA ALA A 365 -7.25 23.35 -2.29
C ALA A 365 -8.73 23.69 -2.17
#